data_33020e4db3886460690e7bfcab968ddb
#
_entry.id   33020e4db3886460690e7bfcab968ddb
#
_cell.length_a   1.000
_cell.length_b   1.000
_cell.length_c   1.000
_cell.angle_alpha   90.00
_cell.angle_beta   90.00
_cell.angle_gamma   90.00
#
_symmetry.space_group_name_H-M   'P 1'
#
loop_
_entity.id
_entity.type
_entity.pdbx_description
1 polymer ?
#
loop_
_entity_poly.entity_id
_entity_poly.type
_entity_poly.pdbx_seq_one_letter_code
_entity_poly.pdbx_strand_id
1 'polypeptide(L)'
;SEMCIRDSYQDDDEAYDIWTKELGVSPDHMVRLGKEDNFWEHGAGPCGPCSELYFDRGEKYGCGSPTCGVGCDCDRYVEFWNLVFTQFDNDGNNNYTRLKSCNIDTGMGLERLACIMQGVDNLFEVDTVQNIMKHIMQIAGVKYHEDEKKDVSLRVITDHIRSTTFMIGDGVMPSNEGRGYVLRRLLRRAARHGRLLGIDGTFLYKVCETVIKENATAYPNLVEKHDLIVKVIKAEEESFNKTIDTGLNLLENIIAQSDSKVLSGADAFKLQDTFGFPIDLTKELLEERGMSVDIDEYDRLYAQSRAAARAARKDAGAQAWKDSNVSFKDVGATEFVGYTDYSCDAEIKAIVTNGERDEFATADSEVVVVLDKTPFYG
;
A
#
# COMPACT_ATOMS: atom_id res chain seq x y z
N SER A 1 33.66 -7.54 -5.33
CA SER A 1 33.24 -8.45 -6.40
C SER A 1 33.37 -7.74 -7.73
N GLU A 2 33.87 -8.37 -8.75
CA GLU A 2 33.97 -7.81 -10.12
C GLU A 2 32.62 -7.45 -10.74
N MET A 3 31.53 -7.98 -10.18
CA MET A 3 30.16 -7.72 -10.60
C MET A 3 29.47 -6.57 -9.86
N CYS A 4 30.16 -5.89 -8.93
CA CYS A 4 29.58 -4.75 -8.21
C CYS A 4 30.13 -3.45 -8.79
N ILE A 5 29.25 -2.63 -9.35
CA ILE A 5 29.53 -1.28 -9.82
C ILE A 5 29.03 -0.31 -8.76
N ARG A 6 29.71 0.82 -8.62
CA ARG A 6 29.30 1.92 -7.74
C ARG A 6 29.12 3.16 -8.56
N ASP A 7 28.21 3.99 -8.11
CA ASP A 7 28.15 5.35 -8.58
C ASP A 7 28.42 6.34 -7.45
N SER A 8 28.54 7.59 -7.79
CA SER A 8 28.58 8.72 -6.86
C SER A 8 28.21 10.02 -7.56
N TYR A 9 27.79 10.98 -6.77
CA TYR A 9 27.48 12.30 -7.27
C TYR A 9 28.71 12.94 -7.96
N GLN A 10 28.49 13.54 -9.12
CA GLN A 10 29.57 14.05 -9.99
C GLN A 10 30.51 15.06 -9.31
N ASP A 11 29.99 15.83 -8.33
CA ASP A 11 30.74 16.86 -7.61
C ASP A 11 31.24 16.37 -6.24
N ASP A 12 31.03 15.09 -5.88
CA ASP A 12 31.50 14.49 -4.63
C ASP A 12 32.83 13.76 -4.83
N ASP A 13 33.90 14.56 -4.86
CA ASP A 13 35.26 14.02 -5.00
C ASP A 13 35.72 13.24 -3.78
N GLU A 14 35.22 13.58 -2.58
CA GLU A 14 35.53 12.87 -1.34
C GLU A 14 35.03 11.42 -1.38
N ALA A 15 33.77 11.22 -1.75
CA ALA A 15 33.21 9.87 -1.90
C ALA A 15 33.95 9.06 -2.98
N TYR A 16 34.23 9.69 -4.12
CA TYR A 16 34.98 9.04 -5.20
C TYR A 16 36.40 8.61 -4.76
N ASP A 17 37.09 9.47 -4.04
CA ASP A 17 38.43 9.20 -3.53
C ASP A 17 38.43 8.09 -2.45
N ILE A 18 37.47 8.08 -1.56
CA ILE A 18 37.29 6.99 -0.58
C ILE A 18 37.10 5.65 -1.31
N TRP A 19 36.20 5.61 -2.28
CA TRP A 19 35.97 4.38 -3.05
C TRP A 19 37.21 3.89 -3.77
N THR A 20 37.90 4.77 -4.48
CA THR A 20 38.98 4.37 -5.39
C THR A 20 40.33 4.27 -4.70
N LYS A 21 40.68 5.21 -3.80
CA LYS A 21 42.01 5.30 -3.20
C LYS A 21 42.10 4.56 -1.86
N GLU A 22 41.04 4.60 -1.05
CA GLU A 22 41.07 3.97 0.29
C GLU A 22 40.54 2.54 0.25
N LEU A 23 39.43 2.29 -0.45
CA LEU A 23 38.79 0.99 -0.55
C LEU A 23 39.24 0.18 -1.77
N GLY A 24 40.02 0.78 -2.66
CA GLY A 24 40.65 0.10 -3.79
C GLY A 24 39.69 -0.38 -4.88
N VAL A 25 38.55 0.30 -5.01
CA VAL A 25 37.61 0.02 -6.11
C VAL A 25 38.24 0.50 -7.42
N SER A 26 38.27 -0.36 -8.44
CA SER A 26 38.77 0.05 -9.76
C SER A 26 37.97 1.24 -10.31
N PRO A 27 38.66 2.28 -10.86
CA PRO A 27 37.94 3.38 -11.52
C PRO A 27 36.99 2.91 -12.64
N ASP A 28 37.24 1.78 -13.28
CA ASP A 28 36.36 1.21 -14.31
C ASP A 28 35.04 0.69 -13.74
N HIS A 29 34.96 0.52 -12.41
CA HIS A 29 33.75 0.13 -11.67
C HIS A 29 33.11 1.31 -10.93
N MET A 30 33.51 2.52 -11.25
CA MET A 30 32.96 3.76 -10.69
C MET A 30 32.33 4.61 -11.80
N VAL A 31 31.11 5.05 -11.57
CA VAL A 31 30.39 5.97 -12.46
C VAL A 31 30.06 7.24 -11.68
N ARG A 32 30.18 8.39 -12.31
CA ARG A 32 29.80 9.68 -11.72
C ARG A 32 28.56 10.22 -12.44
N LEU A 33 27.46 10.37 -11.70
CA LEU A 33 26.18 10.79 -12.26
C LEU A 33 25.72 12.12 -11.67
N GLY A 34 24.72 12.69 -12.30
CA GLY A 34 24.18 14.00 -11.92
C GLY A 34 23.23 13.95 -10.73
N LYS A 35 22.59 15.09 -10.51
CA LYS A 35 21.62 15.24 -9.40
C LYS A 35 20.41 14.33 -9.53
N GLU A 36 20.02 13.98 -10.75
CA GLU A 36 18.84 13.13 -11.01
C GLU A 36 19.04 11.70 -10.47
N ASP A 37 20.27 11.21 -10.46
CA ASP A 37 20.60 9.86 -10.03
C ASP A 37 21.26 9.82 -8.64
N ASN A 38 22.21 10.70 -8.35
CA ASN A 38 23.06 10.62 -7.17
C ASN A 38 22.87 11.77 -6.17
N PHE A 39 21.65 12.30 -6.04
CA PHE A 39 21.32 13.25 -4.99
C PHE A 39 19.94 12.92 -4.41
N TRP A 40 19.92 12.47 -3.17
CA TRP A 40 18.67 12.11 -2.50
C TRP A 40 18.02 13.30 -1.83
N GLU A 41 16.77 13.56 -2.15
CA GLU A 41 15.91 14.56 -1.51
C GLU A 41 14.44 14.14 -1.54
N HIS A 42 13.67 14.52 -0.53
CA HIS A 42 12.24 14.26 -0.47
C HIS A 42 11.48 15.49 0.04
N GLY A 43 11.26 16.45 -0.85
CA GLY A 43 10.65 17.73 -0.50
C GLY A 43 11.54 18.57 0.41
N ALA A 44 10.94 19.24 1.41
CA ALA A 44 11.69 20.00 2.42
C ALA A 44 12.30 19.05 3.47
N GLY A 45 13.54 19.34 3.88
CA GLY A 45 14.23 18.60 4.91
C GLY A 45 15.66 18.17 4.56
N PRO A 46 16.27 17.31 5.38
CA PRO A 46 17.63 16.81 5.18
C PRO A 46 17.79 16.09 3.84
N CYS A 47 18.88 16.42 3.13
CA CYS A 47 19.18 15.85 1.81
C CYS A 47 20.69 15.86 1.54
N GLY A 48 21.14 15.24 0.46
CA GLY A 48 22.54 15.24 0.09
C GLY A 48 22.89 14.29 -1.06
N PRO A 49 24.16 14.35 -1.51
CA PRO A 49 24.66 13.40 -2.51
C PRO A 49 24.57 11.97 -2.00
N CYS A 50 24.53 11.03 -2.92
CA CYS A 50 24.57 9.61 -2.59
C CYS A 50 25.55 8.83 -3.45
N SER A 51 25.91 7.66 -2.94
CA SER A 51 26.58 6.60 -3.67
C SER A 51 25.73 5.34 -3.62
N GLU A 52 25.59 4.68 -4.75
CA GLU A 52 24.80 3.49 -4.85
C GLU A 52 25.65 2.29 -5.25
N LEU A 53 25.24 1.11 -4.86
CA LEU A 53 25.88 -0.13 -5.20
C LEU A 53 24.95 -0.92 -6.10
N TYR A 54 25.46 -1.23 -7.29
CA TYR A 54 24.77 -2.01 -8.31
C TYR A 54 25.39 -3.38 -8.49
N PHE A 55 24.53 -4.34 -8.80
CA PHE A 55 24.95 -5.66 -9.23
C PHE A 55 24.74 -5.78 -10.74
N ASP A 56 25.82 -6.05 -11.49
CA ASP A 56 25.75 -6.36 -12.92
C ASP A 56 25.31 -7.82 -13.11
N ARG A 57 24.11 -8.01 -13.62
CA ARG A 57 23.53 -9.33 -13.92
C ARG A 57 24.04 -9.94 -15.22
N GLY A 58 24.87 -9.20 -15.94
CA GLY A 58 25.46 -9.60 -17.21
C GLY A 58 24.65 -9.16 -18.43
N GLU A 59 25.30 -9.28 -19.60
CA GLU A 59 24.79 -8.76 -20.86
C GLU A 59 23.45 -9.33 -21.31
N LYS A 60 23.11 -10.54 -20.87
CA LYS A 60 21.81 -11.18 -21.20
C LYS A 60 20.60 -10.40 -20.73
N TYR A 61 20.77 -9.54 -19.71
CA TYR A 61 19.71 -8.68 -19.15
C TYR A 61 19.79 -7.23 -19.65
N GLY A 62 20.78 -6.92 -20.46
CA GLY A 62 21.00 -5.58 -21.02
C GLY A 62 20.06 -5.28 -22.18
N CYS A 63 19.89 -3.99 -22.47
CA CYS A 63 19.09 -3.51 -23.60
C CYS A 63 19.76 -3.68 -24.97
N GLY A 64 20.99 -4.20 -25.02
CA GLY A 64 21.77 -4.35 -26.26
C GLY A 64 22.34 -3.03 -26.80
N SER A 65 22.16 -1.91 -26.14
CA SER A 65 22.76 -0.63 -26.51
C SER A 65 24.27 -0.64 -26.24
N PRO A 66 25.10 -0.09 -27.14
CA PRO A 66 26.52 0.10 -26.83
C PRO A 66 26.79 1.07 -25.69
N THR A 67 25.80 1.86 -25.28
CA THR A 67 25.85 2.78 -24.12
C THR A 67 25.18 2.21 -22.89
N CYS A 68 24.87 0.91 -22.86
CA CYS A 68 24.26 0.27 -21.70
C CYS A 68 25.20 0.34 -20.49
N GLY A 69 24.79 1.02 -19.44
CA GLY A 69 25.56 1.25 -18.21
C GLY A 69 24.66 1.49 -17.02
N VAL A 70 25.23 1.84 -15.88
CA VAL A 70 24.49 2.33 -14.70
C VAL A 70 23.70 3.57 -15.10
N GLY A 71 22.44 3.67 -14.63
CA GLY A 71 21.48 4.68 -15.07
C GLY A 71 20.66 4.30 -16.32
N CYS A 72 20.89 3.10 -16.90
CA CYS A 72 20.03 2.57 -17.95
C CYS A 72 18.81 1.88 -17.37
N ASP A 73 17.62 2.12 -17.95
CA ASP A 73 16.34 1.51 -17.52
C ASP A 73 16.21 -0.01 -17.79
N CYS A 74 17.28 -0.66 -18.19
CA CYS A 74 17.27 -2.11 -18.42
C CYS A 74 17.54 -2.91 -17.13
N ASP A 75 17.22 -4.21 -17.17
CA ASP A 75 17.36 -5.12 -16.03
C ASP A 75 18.80 -5.57 -15.71
N ARG A 76 19.83 -5.03 -16.40
CA ARG A 76 21.21 -5.45 -16.23
C ARG A 76 21.81 -4.98 -14.92
N TYR A 77 21.69 -3.69 -14.63
CA TYR A 77 22.27 -3.08 -13.43
C TYR A 77 21.20 -2.88 -12.38
N VAL A 78 21.25 -3.66 -11.30
CA VAL A 78 20.26 -3.61 -10.22
C VAL A 78 20.89 -2.96 -9.00
N GLU A 79 20.42 -1.75 -8.65
CA GLU A 79 20.75 -1.12 -7.39
C GLU A 79 20.23 -1.98 -6.25
N PHE A 80 21.07 -2.29 -5.28
CA PHE A 80 20.67 -3.04 -4.10
C PHE A 80 20.98 -2.31 -2.79
N TRP A 81 21.85 -1.30 -2.80
CA TRP A 81 22.23 -0.53 -1.62
C TRP A 81 22.49 0.93 -1.98
N ASN A 82 21.90 1.86 -1.24
CA ASN A 82 22.09 3.30 -1.37
C ASN A 82 22.72 3.87 -0.07
N LEU A 83 23.74 4.72 -0.23
CA LEU A 83 24.47 5.43 0.84
C LEU A 83 24.23 6.92 0.66
N VAL A 84 23.35 7.50 1.45
CA VAL A 84 23.02 8.95 1.39
C VAL A 84 23.90 9.73 2.37
N PHE A 85 24.66 10.68 1.84
CA PHE A 85 25.51 11.58 2.62
C PHE A 85 24.74 12.85 2.92
N THR A 86 23.92 12.83 3.96
CA THR A 86 23.06 13.94 4.35
C THR A 86 23.89 15.13 4.83
N GLN A 87 24.03 16.13 3.98
CA GLN A 87 24.90 17.30 4.19
C GLN A 87 24.13 18.62 4.16
N PHE A 88 22.93 18.64 3.60
CA PHE A 88 22.13 19.83 3.36
C PHE A 88 20.73 19.69 3.95
N ASP A 89 20.11 20.85 4.17
CA ASP A 89 18.68 21.00 4.46
C ASP A 89 18.03 21.80 3.32
N ASN A 90 17.01 21.23 2.69
CA ASN A 90 16.23 21.87 1.64
C ASN A 90 15.00 22.54 2.25
N ASP A 91 14.79 23.82 1.98
CA ASP A 91 13.63 24.58 2.47
C ASP A 91 12.31 24.28 1.72
N GLY A 92 12.35 23.35 0.76
CA GLY A 92 11.22 23.02 -0.11
C GLY A 92 11.08 23.91 -1.34
N ASN A 93 11.95 24.90 -1.52
CA ASN A 93 12.03 25.78 -2.67
C ASN A 93 13.36 25.63 -3.44
N ASN A 94 14.03 24.49 -3.24
CA ASN A 94 15.36 24.20 -3.79
C ASN A 94 16.49 25.14 -3.28
N ASN A 95 16.33 25.73 -2.10
CA ASN A 95 17.42 26.42 -1.43
C ASN A 95 18.06 25.47 -0.41
N TYR A 96 19.33 25.19 -0.59
CA TYR A 96 20.08 24.23 0.22
C TYR A 96 20.99 24.97 1.19
N THR A 97 20.82 24.68 2.49
CA THR A 97 21.71 25.16 3.54
C THR A 97 22.52 24.00 4.11
N ARG A 98 23.83 24.17 4.31
CA ARG A 98 24.67 23.11 4.86
C ARG A 98 24.28 22.81 6.30
N LEU A 99 24.11 21.54 6.64
CA LEU A 99 23.86 21.09 8.00
C LEU A 99 25.09 21.32 8.88
N LYS A 100 24.87 21.60 10.16
CA LYS A 100 25.94 21.73 11.17
C LYS A 100 26.61 20.39 11.49
N SER A 101 25.85 19.31 11.38
CA SER A 101 26.32 17.93 11.56
C SER A 101 25.85 17.12 10.35
N CYS A 102 26.80 16.56 9.63
CA CYS A 102 26.53 15.66 8.52
C CYS A 102 26.25 14.25 9.05
N ASN A 103 25.38 13.51 8.37
CA ASN A 103 25.03 12.13 8.72
C ASN A 103 25.14 11.27 7.46
N ILE A 104 25.28 9.98 7.67
CA ILE A 104 25.13 8.96 6.61
C ILE A 104 23.86 8.18 6.92
N ASP A 105 22.95 8.15 5.97
CA ASP A 105 21.75 7.32 6.00
C ASP A 105 21.83 6.29 4.90
N THR A 106 21.57 5.01 5.21
CA THR A 106 21.71 3.95 4.23
C THR A 106 20.43 3.14 4.10
N GLY A 107 20.11 2.76 2.85
CA GLY A 107 19.00 1.88 2.55
C GLY A 107 19.43 0.73 1.65
N MET A 108 19.06 -0.51 2.04
CA MET A 108 19.36 -1.70 1.27
C MET A 108 18.10 -2.51 1.05
N GLY A 109 17.90 -2.97 -0.20
CA GLY A 109 16.81 -3.88 -0.53
C GLY A 109 17.14 -5.30 -0.08
N LEU A 110 16.49 -5.79 1.00
CA LEU A 110 16.73 -7.14 1.51
C LEU A 110 16.49 -8.20 0.45
N GLU A 111 15.39 -8.13 -0.28
CA GLU A 111 15.07 -9.10 -1.33
C GLU A 111 15.99 -8.96 -2.55
N ARG A 112 16.43 -7.76 -2.88
CA ARG A 112 17.43 -7.56 -3.94
C ARG A 112 18.77 -8.21 -3.57
N LEU A 113 19.23 -8.01 -2.34
CA LEU A 113 20.43 -8.69 -1.84
C LEU A 113 20.24 -10.22 -1.81
N ALA A 114 19.08 -10.70 -1.35
CA ALA A 114 18.78 -12.13 -1.31
C ALA A 114 18.79 -12.74 -2.72
N CYS A 115 18.26 -12.07 -3.75
CA CYS A 115 18.36 -12.50 -5.15
C CYS A 115 19.83 -12.70 -5.58
N ILE A 116 20.68 -11.73 -5.26
CA ILE A 116 22.11 -11.79 -5.59
C ILE A 116 22.78 -12.97 -4.89
N MET A 117 22.52 -13.13 -3.59
CA MET A 117 23.14 -14.18 -2.77
C MET A 117 22.65 -15.59 -3.13
N GLN A 118 21.40 -15.74 -3.53
CA GLN A 118 20.80 -17.00 -3.92
C GLN A 118 20.98 -17.30 -5.43
N GLY A 119 21.45 -16.32 -6.22
CA GLY A 119 21.68 -16.47 -7.66
C GLY A 119 20.38 -16.69 -8.43
N VAL A 120 19.28 -16.08 -8.01
CA VAL A 120 17.97 -16.16 -8.65
C VAL A 120 17.66 -14.92 -9.48
N ASP A 121 16.76 -15.06 -10.46
CA ASP A 121 16.54 -14.03 -11.48
C ASP A 121 15.67 -12.87 -11.00
N ASN A 122 14.80 -13.09 -10.03
CA ASN A 122 13.92 -12.04 -9.50
C ASN A 122 13.51 -12.32 -8.04
N LEU A 123 12.98 -11.29 -7.38
CA LEU A 123 12.57 -11.37 -5.98
C LEU A 123 11.51 -12.45 -5.66
N PHE A 124 10.70 -12.82 -6.66
CA PHE A 124 9.68 -13.86 -6.48
C PHE A 124 10.28 -15.28 -6.43
N GLU A 125 11.55 -15.43 -6.75
CA GLU A 125 12.29 -16.69 -6.68
C GLU A 125 13.14 -16.82 -5.40
N VAL A 126 13.22 -15.73 -4.60
CA VAL A 126 13.82 -15.80 -3.25
C VAL A 126 13.03 -16.77 -2.39
N ASP A 127 13.73 -17.60 -1.62
CA ASP A 127 13.19 -18.75 -0.88
C ASP A 127 11.92 -18.44 -0.07
N THR A 128 11.94 -17.41 0.77
CA THR A 128 10.78 -17.01 1.61
C THR A 128 9.58 -16.54 0.77
N VAL A 129 9.84 -15.78 -0.31
CA VAL A 129 8.79 -15.30 -1.23
C VAL A 129 8.25 -16.48 -2.07
N GLN A 130 9.14 -17.38 -2.51
CA GLN A 130 8.77 -18.60 -3.22
C GLN A 130 7.86 -19.51 -2.39
N ASN A 131 8.05 -19.58 -1.08
CA ASN A 131 7.19 -20.39 -0.22
C ASN A 131 5.74 -19.87 -0.21
N ILE A 132 5.56 -18.55 -0.24
CA ILE A 132 4.23 -17.93 -0.38
C ILE A 132 3.63 -18.26 -1.75
N MET A 133 4.39 -18.09 -2.83
CA MET A 133 3.94 -18.40 -4.19
C MET A 133 3.61 -19.88 -4.36
N LYS A 134 4.40 -20.79 -3.80
CA LYS A 134 4.13 -22.24 -3.83
C LYS A 134 2.79 -22.59 -3.20
N HIS A 135 2.40 -21.92 -2.12
CA HIS A 135 1.08 -22.12 -1.53
C HIS A 135 -0.05 -21.69 -2.48
N ILE A 136 0.11 -20.55 -3.17
CA ILE A 136 -0.85 -20.09 -4.19
C ILE A 136 -0.92 -21.11 -5.34
N MET A 137 0.23 -21.56 -5.84
CA MET A 137 0.30 -22.59 -6.89
C MET A 137 -0.41 -23.89 -6.51
N GLN A 138 -0.28 -24.33 -5.25
CA GLN A 138 -0.97 -25.54 -4.75
C GLN A 138 -2.48 -25.36 -4.73
N ILE A 139 -2.97 -24.18 -4.30
CA ILE A 139 -4.41 -23.88 -4.28
C ILE A 139 -4.97 -23.81 -5.70
N ALA A 140 -4.24 -23.16 -6.63
CA ALA A 140 -4.68 -22.95 -8.01
C ALA A 140 -4.44 -24.17 -8.94
N GLY A 141 -3.61 -25.13 -8.55
CA GLY A 141 -3.22 -26.25 -9.40
C GLY A 141 -2.37 -25.84 -10.62
N VAL A 142 -1.57 -24.77 -10.50
CA VAL A 142 -0.73 -24.21 -11.56
C VAL A 142 0.74 -24.21 -11.15
N LYS A 143 1.66 -24.02 -12.11
CA LYS A 143 3.09 -23.88 -11.85
C LYS A 143 3.60 -22.56 -12.41
N TYR A 144 4.60 -22.02 -11.75
CA TYR A 144 5.33 -20.84 -12.19
C TYR A 144 6.23 -21.20 -13.39
N HIS A 145 6.37 -20.30 -14.35
CA HIS A 145 7.10 -20.45 -15.62
C HIS A 145 6.45 -21.39 -16.66
N GLU A 146 5.19 -21.77 -16.50
CA GLU A 146 4.45 -22.52 -17.53
C GLU A 146 3.60 -21.62 -18.45
N ASP A 147 3.13 -20.48 -17.94
CA ASP A 147 2.25 -19.56 -18.67
C ASP A 147 2.47 -18.13 -18.15
N GLU A 148 2.87 -17.21 -19.03
CA GLU A 148 3.21 -15.84 -18.66
C GLU A 148 2.08 -15.07 -17.97
N LYS A 149 0.82 -15.27 -18.41
CA LYS A 149 -0.34 -14.60 -17.77
C LYS A 149 -0.61 -15.15 -16.38
N LYS A 150 -0.42 -16.46 -16.20
CA LYS A 150 -0.52 -17.08 -14.86
C LYS A 150 0.62 -16.63 -13.96
N ASP A 151 1.83 -16.48 -14.52
CA ASP A 151 2.99 -15.97 -13.78
C ASP A 151 2.77 -14.55 -13.27
N VAL A 152 2.19 -13.67 -14.09
CA VAL A 152 1.78 -12.32 -13.65
C VAL A 152 0.81 -12.42 -12.48
N SER A 153 -0.21 -13.28 -12.57
CA SER A 153 -1.20 -13.46 -11.51
C SER A 153 -0.59 -14.00 -10.22
N LEU A 154 0.32 -14.98 -10.32
CA LEU A 154 1.06 -15.52 -9.18
C LEU A 154 1.89 -14.46 -8.48
N ARG A 155 2.62 -13.63 -9.25
CA ARG A 155 3.42 -12.52 -8.71
C ARG A 155 2.56 -11.46 -8.03
N VAL A 156 1.46 -11.04 -8.66
CA VAL A 156 0.53 -10.05 -8.09
C VAL A 156 -0.04 -10.54 -6.77
N ILE A 157 -0.53 -11.77 -6.71
CA ILE A 157 -1.10 -12.31 -5.48
C ILE A 157 -0.03 -12.40 -4.38
N THR A 158 1.17 -12.88 -4.71
CA THR A 158 2.28 -13.02 -3.76
C THR A 158 2.68 -11.68 -3.15
N ASP A 159 2.88 -10.66 -3.99
CA ASP A 159 3.23 -9.32 -3.57
C ASP A 159 2.14 -8.68 -2.68
N HIS A 160 0.90 -8.74 -3.15
CA HIS A 160 -0.21 -8.07 -2.49
C HIS A 160 -0.61 -8.73 -1.17
N ILE A 161 -0.62 -10.06 -1.09
CA ILE A 161 -0.95 -10.74 0.17
C ILE A 161 0.14 -10.51 1.23
N ARG A 162 1.41 -10.47 0.82
CA ARG A 162 2.50 -10.12 1.71
C ARG A 162 2.34 -8.70 2.25
N SER A 163 2.19 -7.71 1.36
CA SER A 163 2.02 -6.30 1.72
C SER A 163 0.81 -6.08 2.64
N THR A 164 -0.34 -6.67 2.31
CA THR A 164 -1.57 -6.50 3.09
C THR A 164 -1.53 -7.17 4.46
N THR A 165 -0.86 -8.31 4.57
CA THR A 165 -0.63 -8.97 5.86
C THR A 165 0.15 -8.07 6.81
N PHE A 166 1.24 -7.45 6.34
CA PHE A 166 2.02 -6.49 7.14
C PHE A 166 1.24 -5.22 7.46
N MET A 167 0.54 -4.64 6.48
CA MET A 167 -0.28 -3.43 6.71
C MET A 167 -1.31 -3.64 7.83
N ILE A 168 -2.01 -4.79 7.85
CA ILE A 168 -2.98 -5.10 8.90
C ILE A 168 -2.25 -5.35 10.22
N GLY A 169 -1.12 -6.04 10.21
CA GLY A 169 -0.24 -6.23 11.36
C GLY A 169 0.19 -4.90 12.00
N ASP A 170 0.38 -3.86 11.20
CA ASP A 170 0.72 -2.49 11.62
C ASP A 170 -0.51 -1.62 11.94
N GLY A 171 -1.70 -2.22 11.95
CA GLY A 171 -2.95 -1.56 12.38
C GLY A 171 -3.69 -0.82 11.27
N VAL A 172 -3.33 -0.98 10.00
CA VAL A 172 -4.12 -0.43 8.88
C VAL A 172 -5.33 -1.32 8.64
N MET A 173 -6.52 -0.71 8.65
CA MET A 173 -7.78 -1.41 8.41
C MET A 173 -8.38 -1.01 7.05
N PRO A 174 -9.10 -1.91 6.35
CA PRO A 174 -9.74 -1.60 5.08
C PRO A 174 -10.73 -0.43 5.24
N SER A 175 -10.63 0.57 4.38
CA SER A 175 -11.54 1.72 4.37
C SER A 175 -11.74 2.27 2.95
N ASN A 176 -12.58 3.29 2.80
CA ASN A 176 -12.84 3.94 1.52
C ASN A 176 -11.86 5.10 1.23
N GLU A 177 -11.00 5.45 2.18
CA GLU A 177 -10.10 6.59 2.08
C GLU A 177 -8.70 6.28 2.66
N GLY A 178 -7.70 7.05 2.23
CA GLY A 178 -6.37 7.01 2.80
C GLY A 178 -5.68 5.65 2.69
N ARG A 179 -4.91 5.28 3.70
CA ARG A 179 -4.13 4.02 3.72
C ARG A 179 -5.00 2.77 3.64
N GLY A 180 -6.18 2.80 4.28
CA GLY A 180 -7.11 1.68 4.25
C GLY A 180 -7.74 1.44 2.87
N TYR A 181 -7.88 2.47 2.04
CA TYR A 181 -8.28 2.32 0.64
C TYR A 181 -7.19 1.57 -0.17
N VAL A 182 -5.92 1.91 0.05
CA VAL A 182 -4.80 1.21 -0.61
C VAL A 182 -4.80 -0.27 -0.23
N LEU A 183 -4.94 -0.58 1.06
CA LEU A 183 -5.07 -1.96 1.55
C LEU A 183 -6.20 -2.70 0.85
N ARG A 184 -7.40 -2.10 0.82
CA ARG A 184 -8.58 -2.68 0.18
C ARG A 184 -8.35 -2.93 -1.31
N ARG A 185 -7.74 -1.99 -2.01
CA ARG A 185 -7.40 -2.11 -3.43
C ARG A 185 -6.47 -3.29 -3.71
N LEU A 186 -5.41 -3.46 -2.91
CA LEU A 186 -4.46 -4.56 -3.04
C LEU A 186 -5.14 -5.92 -2.82
N LEU A 187 -5.97 -6.05 -1.78
CA LEU A 187 -6.71 -7.28 -1.51
C LEU A 187 -7.67 -7.65 -2.65
N ARG A 188 -8.41 -6.68 -3.17
CA ARG A 188 -9.36 -6.90 -4.28
C ARG A 188 -8.65 -7.25 -5.57
N ARG A 189 -7.51 -6.63 -5.85
CA ARG A 189 -6.69 -6.98 -7.00
C ARG A 189 -6.14 -8.41 -6.88
N ALA A 190 -5.65 -8.80 -5.72
CA ALA A 190 -5.20 -10.17 -5.46
C ALA A 190 -6.34 -11.20 -5.60
N ALA A 191 -7.54 -10.90 -5.09
CA ALA A 191 -8.71 -11.77 -5.23
C ALA A 191 -9.12 -11.96 -6.69
N ARG A 192 -9.09 -10.87 -7.50
CA ARG A 192 -9.34 -10.98 -8.96
C ARG A 192 -8.30 -11.88 -9.63
N HIS A 193 -7.01 -11.71 -9.35
CA HIS A 193 -5.98 -12.56 -9.93
C HIS A 193 -6.13 -14.03 -9.52
N GLY A 194 -6.67 -14.30 -8.32
CA GLY A 194 -7.08 -15.64 -7.93
C GLY A 194 -8.14 -16.24 -8.86
N ARG A 195 -9.16 -15.45 -9.24
CA ARG A 195 -10.16 -15.86 -10.22
C ARG A 195 -9.55 -16.14 -11.60
N LEU A 196 -8.59 -15.34 -12.05
CA LEU A 196 -7.86 -15.58 -13.30
C LEU A 196 -7.05 -16.89 -13.28
N LEU A 197 -6.62 -17.33 -12.10
CA LEU A 197 -5.97 -18.63 -11.90
C LEU A 197 -6.96 -19.78 -11.74
N GLY A 198 -8.28 -19.52 -11.77
CA GLY A 198 -9.34 -20.53 -11.58
C GLY A 198 -9.61 -20.88 -10.12
N ILE A 199 -9.20 -20.06 -9.16
CA ILE A 199 -9.49 -20.27 -7.74
C ILE A 199 -10.91 -19.79 -7.43
N ASP A 200 -11.75 -20.68 -6.96
CA ASP A 200 -13.10 -20.38 -6.50
C ASP A 200 -13.14 -20.07 -5.00
N GLY A 201 -13.98 -19.09 -4.63
CA GLY A 201 -14.18 -18.70 -3.23
C GLY A 201 -13.05 -17.87 -2.64
N THR A 202 -12.91 -17.91 -1.30
CA THR A 202 -11.90 -17.19 -0.55
C THR A 202 -10.66 -18.05 -0.31
N PHE A 203 -9.49 -17.50 -0.56
CA PHE A 203 -8.22 -18.21 -0.40
C PHE A 203 -7.09 -17.35 0.20
N LEU A 204 -7.18 -16.02 0.08
CA LEU A 204 -6.12 -15.11 0.53
C LEU A 204 -5.80 -15.27 2.02
N TYR A 205 -6.81 -15.51 2.84
CA TYR A 205 -6.62 -15.76 4.27
C TYR A 205 -5.77 -17.01 4.57
N LYS A 206 -5.82 -18.04 3.70
CA LYS A 206 -4.97 -19.23 3.84
C LYS A 206 -3.52 -18.93 3.47
N VAL A 207 -3.33 -18.14 2.41
CA VAL A 207 -2.00 -17.73 1.96
C VAL A 207 -1.33 -16.79 2.97
N CYS A 208 -2.09 -15.91 3.62
CA CYS A 208 -1.55 -15.02 4.65
C CYS A 208 -0.95 -15.78 5.84
N GLU A 209 -1.46 -16.97 6.18
CA GLU A 209 -0.86 -17.82 7.22
C GLU A 209 0.59 -18.21 6.87
N THR A 210 0.86 -18.46 5.58
CA THR A 210 2.23 -18.71 5.12
C THR A 210 3.08 -17.44 5.24
N VAL A 211 2.54 -16.25 4.90
CA VAL A 211 3.25 -14.99 5.08
C VAL A 211 3.64 -14.80 6.55
N ILE A 212 2.71 -15.01 7.47
CA ILE A 212 2.96 -14.89 8.92
C ILE A 212 4.05 -15.89 9.34
N LYS A 213 3.95 -17.14 8.92
CA LYS A 213 4.92 -18.20 9.24
C LYS A 213 6.33 -17.87 8.76
N GLU A 214 6.48 -17.45 7.50
CA GLU A 214 7.79 -17.13 6.91
C GLU A 214 8.45 -15.92 7.58
N ASN A 215 7.67 -15.03 8.19
CA ASN A 215 8.17 -13.80 8.82
C ASN A 215 8.12 -13.83 10.36
N ALA A 216 7.65 -14.90 10.98
CA ALA A 216 7.39 -15.00 12.42
C ALA A 216 8.60 -14.66 13.32
N THR A 217 9.80 -15.02 12.89
CA THR A 217 11.04 -14.79 13.68
C THR A 217 11.42 -13.31 13.72
N ALA A 218 11.31 -12.62 12.58
CA ALA A 218 11.68 -11.21 12.47
C ALA A 218 10.54 -10.28 12.90
N TYR A 219 9.28 -10.73 12.76
CA TYR A 219 8.07 -9.94 13.02
C TYR A 219 7.09 -10.72 13.91
N PRO A 220 7.39 -10.92 15.20
CA PRO A 220 6.53 -11.67 16.12
C PRO A 220 5.14 -11.06 16.30
N ASN A 221 5.00 -9.75 16.09
CA ASN A 221 3.71 -9.05 16.10
C ASN A 221 2.70 -9.60 15.07
N LEU A 222 3.15 -10.18 13.98
CA LEU A 222 2.27 -10.84 13.01
C LEU A 222 1.64 -12.11 13.60
N VAL A 223 2.40 -12.84 14.41
CA VAL A 223 1.90 -14.04 15.12
C VAL A 223 0.90 -13.63 16.21
N GLU A 224 1.22 -12.60 16.98
CA GLU A 224 0.33 -12.07 18.03
C GLU A 224 -1.00 -11.60 17.48
N LYS A 225 -1.02 -11.01 16.28
CA LYS A 225 -2.21 -10.48 15.61
C LYS A 225 -2.80 -11.44 14.55
N HIS A 226 -2.36 -12.71 14.53
CA HIS A 226 -2.77 -13.70 13.52
C HIS A 226 -4.29 -13.71 13.27
N ASP A 227 -5.09 -13.89 14.33
CA ASP A 227 -6.54 -14.01 14.20
C ASP A 227 -7.22 -12.75 13.65
N LEU A 228 -6.70 -11.58 14.01
CA LEU A 228 -7.16 -10.29 13.47
C LEU A 228 -6.84 -10.21 11.98
N ILE A 229 -5.61 -10.51 11.58
CA ILE A 229 -5.16 -10.43 10.19
C ILE A 229 -6.00 -11.36 9.30
N VAL A 230 -6.10 -12.62 9.69
CA VAL A 230 -6.89 -13.65 8.97
C VAL A 230 -8.34 -13.22 8.84
N LYS A 231 -8.97 -12.75 9.93
CA LYS A 231 -10.37 -12.30 9.94
C LYS A 231 -10.61 -11.12 9.00
N VAL A 232 -9.73 -10.13 9.02
CA VAL A 232 -9.86 -8.92 8.18
C VAL A 232 -9.70 -9.26 6.70
N ILE A 233 -8.68 -10.04 6.33
CA ILE A 233 -8.46 -10.47 4.94
C ILE A 233 -9.65 -11.27 4.44
N LYS A 234 -10.11 -12.25 5.22
CA LYS A 234 -11.24 -13.09 4.86
C LYS A 234 -12.52 -12.30 4.65
N ALA A 235 -12.84 -11.38 5.57
CA ALA A 235 -14.05 -10.56 5.49
C ALA A 235 -14.05 -9.63 4.27
N GLU A 236 -12.91 -8.99 3.94
CA GLU A 236 -12.80 -8.13 2.78
C GLU A 236 -12.89 -8.93 1.46
N GLU A 237 -12.26 -10.11 1.40
CA GLU A 237 -12.32 -11.01 0.25
C GLU A 237 -13.74 -11.54 0.04
N GLU A 238 -14.45 -11.98 1.10
CA GLU A 238 -15.85 -12.39 1.06
C GLU A 238 -16.76 -11.26 0.56
N SER A 239 -16.55 -10.05 1.07
CA SER A 239 -17.32 -8.89 0.65
C SER A 239 -17.11 -8.57 -0.83
N PHE A 240 -15.87 -8.65 -1.30
CA PHE A 240 -15.56 -8.39 -2.71
C PHE A 240 -16.10 -9.50 -3.62
N ASN A 241 -15.99 -10.77 -3.23
CA ASN A 241 -16.49 -11.90 -4.02
C ASN A 241 -18.01 -11.84 -4.24
N LYS A 242 -18.77 -11.18 -3.36
CA LYS A 242 -20.21 -10.96 -3.57
C LYS A 242 -20.52 -9.93 -4.68
N THR A 243 -19.61 -9.01 -4.93
CA THR A 243 -19.84 -7.88 -5.84
C THR A 243 -19.06 -7.98 -7.14
N ILE A 244 -17.96 -8.74 -7.19
CA ILE A 244 -17.07 -8.81 -8.35
C ILE A 244 -17.80 -9.33 -9.60
N ASP A 245 -18.57 -10.39 -9.48
CA ASP A 245 -19.27 -10.99 -10.63
C ASP A 245 -20.31 -10.02 -11.20
N THR A 246 -21.02 -9.29 -10.33
CA THR A 246 -21.97 -8.26 -10.75
C THR A 246 -21.26 -7.08 -11.43
N GLY A 247 -20.13 -6.63 -10.88
CA GLY A 247 -19.32 -5.56 -11.46
C GLY A 247 -18.73 -5.94 -12.82
N LEU A 248 -18.19 -7.14 -12.96
CA LEU A 248 -17.67 -7.67 -14.23
C LEU A 248 -18.77 -7.77 -15.28
N ASN A 249 -19.91 -8.37 -14.95
CA ASN A 249 -21.03 -8.50 -15.88
C ASN A 249 -21.56 -7.12 -16.32
N LEU A 250 -21.61 -6.15 -15.41
CA LEU A 250 -22.01 -4.79 -15.75
C LEU A 250 -21.02 -4.13 -16.70
N LEU A 251 -19.71 -4.24 -16.42
CA LEU A 251 -18.66 -3.71 -17.28
C LEU A 251 -18.72 -4.33 -18.69
N GLU A 252 -18.85 -5.66 -18.79
CA GLU A 252 -18.99 -6.38 -20.06
C GLU A 252 -20.21 -5.89 -20.85
N ASN A 253 -21.35 -5.71 -20.18
CA ASN A 253 -22.57 -5.19 -20.84
C ASN A 253 -22.37 -3.76 -21.35
N ILE A 254 -21.72 -2.90 -20.59
CA ILE A 254 -21.44 -1.51 -21.02
C ILE A 254 -20.49 -1.52 -22.24
N ILE A 255 -19.44 -2.32 -22.20
CA ILE A 255 -18.49 -2.47 -23.30
C ILE A 255 -19.21 -2.98 -24.56
N ALA A 256 -20.06 -4.02 -24.43
CA ALA A 256 -20.78 -4.59 -25.55
C ALA A 256 -21.81 -3.65 -26.19
N GLN A 257 -22.31 -2.67 -25.45
CA GLN A 257 -23.28 -1.68 -25.91
C GLN A 257 -22.65 -0.37 -26.43
N SER A 258 -21.33 -0.23 -26.31
CA SER A 258 -20.59 0.97 -26.69
C SER A 258 -19.70 0.73 -27.89
N ASP A 259 -19.81 1.58 -28.92
CA ASP A 259 -18.86 1.62 -30.04
C ASP A 259 -17.61 2.46 -29.69
N SER A 260 -17.59 3.09 -28.51
CA SER A 260 -16.46 3.91 -28.03
C SER A 260 -15.38 3.04 -27.42
N LYS A 261 -14.12 3.39 -27.68
CA LYS A 261 -12.97 2.83 -26.97
C LYS A 261 -12.71 3.49 -25.61
N VAL A 262 -13.53 4.46 -25.23
CA VAL A 262 -13.42 5.18 -23.95
C VAL A 262 -14.69 4.93 -23.14
N LEU A 263 -14.56 4.32 -21.98
CA LEU A 263 -15.64 4.17 -21.00
C LEU A 263 -15.94 5.54 -20.37
N SER A 264 -17.21 5.89 -20.18
CA SER A 264 -17.57 7.12 -19.49
C SER A 264 -17.10 7.13 -18.04
N GLY A 265 -16.70 8.30 -17.54
CA GLY A 265 -16.36 8.46 -16.12
C GLY A 265 -17.55 8.19 -15.20
N ALA A 266 -18.78 8.45 -15.68
CA ALA A 266 -20.01 8.15 -14.94
C ALA A 266 -20.23 6.66 -14.73
N ASP A 267 -20.01 5.83 -15.75
CA ASP A 267 -20.10 4.37 -15.64
C ASP A 267 -18.99 3.81 -14.74
N ALA A 268 -17.77 4.30 -14.88
CA ALA A 268 -16.65 3.94 -14.02
C ALA A 268 -16.91 4.33 -12.55
N PHE A 269 -17.48 5.50 -12.31
CA PHE A 269 -17.88 5.94 -10.97
C PHE A 269 -18.99 5.06 -10.40
N LYS A 270 -20.00 4.70 -11.19
CA LYS A 270 -21.07 3.77 -10.77
C LYS A 270 -20.53 2.39 -10.39
N LEU A 271 -19.57 1.85 -11.15
CA LEU A 271 -18.88 0.59 -10.83
C LEU A 271 -18.20 0.66 -9.46
N GLN A 272 -17.55 1.76 -9.15
CA GLN A 272 -16.88 1.91 -7.86
C GLN A 272 -17.84 2.22 -6.71
N ASP A 273 -18.72 3.19 -6.87
CA ASP A 273 -19.58 3.70 -5.79
C ASP A 273 -20.66 2.70 -5.40
N THR A 274 -21.30 2.06 -6.39
CA THR A 274 -22.42 1.13 -6.16
C THR A 274 -21.96 -0.30 -5.95
N PHE A 275 -20.98 -0.76 -6.72
CA PHE A 275 -20.54 -2.17 -6.70
C PHE A 275 -19.21 -2.38 -6.00
N GLY A 276 -18.57 -1.31 -5.53
CA GLY A 276 -17.26 -1.39 -4.87
C GLY A 276 -16.15 -1.92 -5.79
N PHE A 277 -16.32 -1.76 -7.11
CA PHE A 277 -15.37 -2.20 -8.12
C PHE A 277 -14.32 -1.10 -8.34
N PRO A 278 -13.06 -1.27 -7.90
CA PRO A 278 -12.09 -0.18 -7.89
C PRO A 278 -11.81 0.36 -9.30
N ILE A 279 -11.61 1.67 -9.42
CA ILE A 279 -11.30 2.33 -10.69
C ILE A 279 -10.02 1.77 -11.33
N ASP A 280 -9.01 1.44 -10.51
CA ASP A 280 -7.76 0.86 -11.02
C ASP A 280 -8.01 -0.52 -11.66
N LEU A 281 -8.92 -1.31 -11.10
CA LEU A 281 -9.33 -2.59 -11.66
C LEU A 281 -10.11 -2.38 -12.97
N THR A 282 -10.97 -1.36 -13.03
CA THR A 282 -11.69 -0.98 -14.26
C THR A 282 -10.68 -0.58 -15.35
N LYS A 283 -9.67 0.24 -15.02
CA LYS A 283 -8.61 0.63 -15.96
C LYS A 283 -7.87 -0.59 -16.51
N GLU A 284 -7.39 -1.46 -15.64
CA GLU A 284 -6.65 -2.68 -16.00
C GLU A 284 -7.45 -3.57 -16.97
N LEU A 285 -8.75 -3.76 -16.71
CA LEU A 285 -9.64 -4.54 -17.57
C LEU A 285 -9.89 -3.89 -18.92
N LEU A 286 -9.96 -2.57 -18.97
CA LEU A 286 -10.12 -1.81 -20.21
C LEU A 286 -8.83 -1.83 -21.05
N GLU A 287 -7.67 -1.65 -20.41
CA GLU A 287 -6.35 -1.70 -21.06
C GLU A 287 -6.09 -3.07 -21.71
N GLU A 288 -6.46 -4.18 -21.04
CA GLU A 288 -6.39 -5.54 -21.60
C GLU A 288 -7.19 -5.68 -22.92
N ARG A 289 -8.17 -4.80 -23.13
CA ARG A 289 -9.04 -4.77 -24.34
C ARG A 289 -8.70 -3.64 -25.31
N GLY A 290 -7.63 -2.91 -25.06
CA GLY A 290 -7.24 -1.74 -25.86
C GLY A 290 -8.22 -0.56 -25.73
N MET A 291 -8.89 -0.44 -24.56
CA MET A 291 -9.81 0.63 -24.20
C MET A 291 -9.24 1.46 -23.06
N SER A 292 -9.85 2.63 -22.83
CA SER A 292 -9.51 3.55 -21.74
C SER A 292 -10.77 4.02 -21.01
N VAL A 293 -10.59 4.86 -19.97
CA VAL A 293 -11.68 5.48 -19.20
C VAL A 293 -11.50 6.99 -19.19
N ASP A 294 -12.61 7.74 -19.21
CA ASP A 294 -12.62 9.19 -18.96
C ASP A 294 -12.37 9.46 -17.46
N ILE A 295 -11.09 9.63 -17.14
CA ILE A 295 -10.63 9.84 -15.76
C ILE A 295 -11.05 11.22 -15.25
N ASP A 296 -11.05 12.24 -16.09
CA ASP A 296 -11.40 13.61 -15.67
C ASP A 296 -12.87 13.68 -15.22
N GLU A 297 -13.77 13.02 -15.97
CA GLU A 297 -15.17 12.90 -15.57
C GLU A 297 -15.32 12.08 -14.29
N TYR A 298 -14.62 10.95 -14.18
CA TYR A 298 -14.65 10.10 -12.99
C TYR A 298 -14.19 10.88 -11.75
N ASP A 299 -13.05 11.56 -11.80
CA ASP A 299 -12.47 12.29 -10.67
C ASP A 299 -13.40 13.43 -10.22
N ARG A 300 -14.05 14.11 -11.16
CA ARG A 300 -15.06 15.13 -10.85
C ARG A 300 -16.24 14.55 -10.08
N LEU A 301 -16.80 13.42 -10.53
CA LEU A 301 -17.93 12.76 -9.87
C LEU A 301 -17.54 12.20 -8.51
N TYR A 302 -16.37 11.62 -8.40
CA TYR A 302 -15.83 11.10 -7.14
C TYR A 302 -15.61 12.22 -6.11
N ALA A 303 -15.05 13.35 -6.53
CA ALA A 303 -14.89 14.52 -5.68
C ALA A 303 -16.23 15.09 -5.19
N GLN A 304 -17.25 15.14 -6.07
CA GLN A 304 -18.61 15.57 -5.72
C GLN A 304 -19.25 14.63 -4.68
N SER A 305 -19.17 13.32 -4.86
CA SER A 305 -19.70 12.33 -3.93
C SER A 305 -19.03 12.46 -2.55
N ARG A 306 -17.69 12.61 -2.52
CA ARG A 306 -16.96 12.83 -1.26
C ARG A 306 -17.34 14.12 -0.55
N ALA A 307 -17.54 15.20 -1.30
CA ALA A 307 -17.99 16.48 -0.75
C ALA A 307 -19.41 16.36 -0.16
N ALA A 308 -20.32 15.70 -0.86
CA ALA A 308 -21.68 15.43 -0.37
C ALA A 308 -21.68 14.56 0.90
N ALA A 309 -20.88 13.50 0.92
CA ALA A 309 -20.74 12.64 2.10
C ALA A 309 -20.17 13.41 3.32
N ARG A 310 -19.19 14.30 3.10
CA ARG A 310 -18.65 15.16 4.18
C ARG A 310 -19.67 16.18 4.67
N ALA A 311 -20.46 16.76 3.77
CA ALA A 311 -21.54 17.68 4.14
C ALA A 311 -22.62 16.97 4.96
N ALA A 312 -23.06 15.79 4.51
CA ALA A 312 -24.04 14.97 5.24
C ALA A 312 -23.54 14.55 6.64
N ARG A 313 -22.26 14.20 6.78
CA ARG A 313 -21.65 13.91 8.11
C ARG A 313 -21.60 15.15 9.00
N LYS A 314 -21.28 16.33 8.45
CA LYS A 314 -21.31 17.58 9.21
C LYS A 314 -22.72 17.92 9.68
N ASP A 315 -23.71 17.73 8.81
CA ASP A 315 -25.11 17.98 9.14
C ASP A 315 -25.63 16.98 10.18
N ALA A 316 -25.33 15.69 10.02
CA ALA A 316 -25.70 14.66 11.00
C ALA A 316 -25.01 14.86 12.36
N GLY A 317 -23.69 15.16 12.38
CA GLY A 317 -22.96 15.48 13.60
C GLY A 317 -23.40 16.80 14.24
N ALA A 318 -23.77 17.79 13.42
CA ALA A 318 -24.28 19.06 13.91
C ALA A 318 -25.73 18.95 14.43
N GLN A 319 -26.56 18.06 13.86
CA GLN A 319 -27.91 17.81 14.33
C GLN A 319 -27.96 17.02 15.65
N ALA A 320 -27.10 15.99 15.77
CA ALA A 320 -27.03 15.21 17.02
C ALA A 320 -26.64 16.04 18.25
N TRP A 321 -26.00 17.21 18.08
CA TRP A 321 -25.58 18.10 19.17
C TRP A 321 -26.35 19.41 19.21
N LYS A 322 -27.09 19.81 18.17
CA LYS A 322 -27.81 21.09 18.10
C LYS A 322 -29.22 21.07 18.69
N ASP A 323 -29.82 19.91 18.77
CA ASP A 323 -31.22 19.80 19.28
C ASP A 323 -31.33 19.52 20.78
N SER A 324 -30.21 19.33 21.49
CA SER A 324 -30.25 19.26 22.97
C SER A 324 -29.86 20.60 23.58
N ASN A 325 -30.83 21.32 24.12
CA ASN A 325 -30.62 22.44 25.05
C ASN A 325 -30.02 21.97 26.40
N VAL A 326 -29.51 20.75 26.48
CA VAL A 326 -29.01 20.10 27.68
C VAL A 326 -27.56 20.46 27.93
N SER A 327 -27.27 21.10 29.04
CA SER A 327 -25.90 21.38 29.49
C SER A 327 -25.33 20.14 30.21
N PHE A 328 -24.13 19.73 29.81
CA PHE A 328 -23.36 18.65 30.47
C PHE A 328 -22.18 19.21 31.30
N LYS A 329 -22.20 20.49 31.66
CA LYS A 329 -21.08 21.14 32.37
C LYS A 329 -20.85 20.55 33.78
N ASP A 330 -21.86 19.89 34.34
CA ASP A 330 -21.83 19.19 35.61
C ASP A 330 -21.40 17.72 35.49
N VAL A 331 -21.30 17.21 34.28
CA VAL A 331 -20.83 15.85 33.99
C VAL A 331 -19.37 15.95 33.55
N GLY A 332 -18.47 15.23 34.19
CA GLY A 332 -17.05 15.18 33.82
C GLY A 332 -16.85 14.65 32.40
N ALA A 333 -15.66 14.85 31.85
CA ALA A 333 -15.30 14.31 30.53
C ALA A 333 -15.31 12.77 30.55
N THR A 334 -15.89 12.16 29.53
CA THR A 334 -15.83 10.71 29.34
C THR A 334 -14.41 10.27 28.98
N GLU A 335 -13.87 9.31 29.70
CA GLU A 335 -12.57 8.71 29.39
C GLU A 335 -12.71 7.72 28.23
N PHE A 336 -11.89 7.89 27.18
CA PHE A 336 -11.86 6.96 26.08
C PHE A 336 -10.81 5.87 26.32
N VAL A 337 -11.25 4.61 26.45
CA VAL A 337 -10.39 3.44 26.71
C VAL A 337 -10.23 2.51 25.50
N GLY A 338 -10.82 2.86 24.36
CA GLY A 338 -10.87 2.03 23.15
C GLY A 338 -9.55 1.79 22.43
N TYR A 339 -8.46 2.40 22.89
CA TYR A 339 -7.12 2.08 22.36
C TYR A 339 -6.56 0.77 22.94
N THR A 340 -6.99 0.38 24.14
CA THR A 340 -6.49 -0.80 24.86
C THR A 340 -7.56 -1.85 25.08
N ASP A 341 -8.81 -1.43 25.25
CA ASP A 341 -9.91 -2.29 25.67
C ASP A 341 -11.10 -2.20 24.71
N TYR A 342 -11.69 -3.35 24.36
CA TYR A 342 -12.91 -3.44 23.52
C TYR A 342 -14.20 -3.48 24.33
N SER A 343 -14.10 -3.62 25.64
CA SER A 343 -15.22 -3.59 26.59
C SER A 343 -14.74 -3.00 27.90
N CYS A 344 -15.60 -2.27 28.57
CA CYS A 344 -15.33 -1.78 29.91
C CYS A 344 -16.65 -1.71 30.73
N ASP A 345 -16.53 -1.84 32.03
CA ASP A 345 -17.62 -1.47 32.92
C ASP A 345 -17.67 0.05 33.03
N ALA A 346 -18.80 0.66 32.79
CA ALA A 346 -18.97 2.10 32.79
C ALA A 346 -20.20 2.53 33.62
N GLU A 347 -20.11 3.71 34.23
CA GLU A 347 -21.20 4.31 34.97
C GLU A 347 -21.94 5.32 34.09
N ILE A 348 -23.27 5.25 34.07
CA ILE A 348 -24.12 6.23 33.39
C ILE A 348 -24.12 7.52 34.19
N LYS A 349 -23.64 8.61 33.66
CA LYS A 349 -23.60 9.93 34.28
C LYS A 349 -24.78 10.81 33.91
N ALA A 350 -25.34 10.61 32.73
CA ALA A 350 -26.57 11.29 32.31
C ALA A 350 -27.31 10.49 31.23
N ILE A 351 -28.61 10.63 31.21
CA ILE A 351 -29.50 10.14 30.15
C ILE A 351 -30.25 11.37 29.61
N VAL A 352 -30.36 11.47 28.29
CA VAL A 352 -31.13 12.49 27.59
C VAL A 352 -32.11 11.78 26.65
N THR A 353 -33.38 12.01 26.83
CA THR A 353 -34.47 11.47 26.02
C THR A 353 -35.20 12.62 25.34
N ASN A 354 -35.34 12.57 24.00
CA ASN A 354 -36.01 13.61 23.22
C ASN A 354 -35.50 15.05 23.49
N GLY A 355 -34.17 15.18 23.76
CA GLY A 355 -33.55 16.49 23.99
C GLY A 355 -33.66 17.05 25.40
N GLU A 356 -34.22 16.31 26.38
CA GLU A 356 -34.29 16.67 27.79
C GLU A 356 -33.60 15.63 28.68
N ARG A 357 -33.04 16.08 29.82
CA ARG A 357 -32.39 15.20 30.78
C ARG A 357 -33.44 14.39 31.53
N ASP A 358 -33.22 13.07 31.61
CA ASP A 358 -34.16 12.13 32.25
C ASP A 358 -33.41 11.17 33.18
N GLU A 359 -34.14 10.55 34.10
CA GLU A 359 -33.60 9.54 35.01
C GLU A 359 -33.69 8.11 34.42
N PHE A 360 -34.50 7.91 33.37
CA PHE A 360 -34.69 6.62 32.69
C PHE A 360 -35.04 6.80 31.24
N ALA A 361 -34.77 5.76 30.46
CA ALA A 361 -35.14 5.68 29.04
C ALA A 361 -36.22 4.61 28.85
N THR A 362 -37.19 4.90 27.96
CA THR A 362 -38.25 3.93 27.60
C THR A 362 -37.89 3.25 26.27
N ALA A 363 -38.41 2.03 26.04
CA ALA A 363 -38.30 1.37 24.77
C ALA A 363 -38.86 2.27 23.64
N ASP A 364 -38.25 2.22 22.46
CA ASP A 364 -38.59 2.98 21.26
C ASP A 364 -38.34 4.51 21.35
N SER A 365 -37.55 4.97 22.35
CA SER A 365 -37.10 6.36 22.44
C SER A 365 -35.68 6.51 21.86
N GLU A 366 -35.40 7.64 21.20
CA GLU A 366 -34.04 8.05 20.87
C GLU A 366 -33.37 8.61 22.13
N VAL A 367 -32.25 7.99 22.51
CA VAL A 367 -31.61 8.25 23.81
C VAL A 367 -30.14 8.55 23.62
N VAL A 368 -29.67 9.62 24.27
CA VAL A 368 -28.23 9.88 24.44
C VAL A 368 -27.82 9.49 25.86
N VAL A 369 -26.85 8.59 25.98
CA VAL A 369 -26.32 8.14 27.26
C VAL A 369 -24.89 8.67 27.42
N VAL A 370 -24.62 9.41 28.47
CA VAL A 370 -23.31 9.91 28.83
C VAL A 370 -22.68 8.99 29.87
N LEU A 371 -21.51 8.47 29.57
CA LEU A 371 -20.74 7.52 30.39
C LEU A 371 -19.53 8.18 31.02
N ASP A 372 -19.04 7.66 32.15
CA ASP A 372 -17.75 8.07 32.72
C ASP A 372 -16.55 7.62 31.86
N LYS A 373 -16.66 6.44 31.23
CA LYS A 373 -15.69 5.90 30.31
C LYS A 373 -16.33 5.07 29.21
N THR A 374 -15.66 4.97 28.03
CA THR A 374 -16.21 4.23 26.89
C THR A 374 -15.11 3.68 25.99
N PRO A 375 -15.26 2.46 25.43
CA PRO A 375 -14.40 1.96 24.36
C PRO A 375 -14.87 2.44 22.96
N PHE A 376 -16.03 3.09 22.86
CA PHE A 376 -16.56 3.57 21.58
C PHE A 376 -15.97 4.93 21.23
N TYR A 377 -15.45 5.03 20.02
CA TYR A 377 -14.96 6.30 19.47
C TYR A 377 -16.16 7.18 19.07
N GLY A 378 -16.18 8.41 19.56
CA GLY A 378 -17.21 9.41 19.29
C GLY A 378 -17.03 10.16 17.98
#